data_2a45d7eb7bbdcaeefd1e18d02af23e43
#
_entry.id   2a45d7eb7bbdcaeefd1e18d02af23e43
#
_cell.length_a   1.000
_cell.length_b   1.000
_cell.length_c   1.000
_cell.angle_alpha   90.00
_cell.angle_beta   90.00
_cell.angle_gamma   90.00
#
_symmetry.space_group_name_H-M   'P 1'
#
loop_
_entity.id
_entity.type
_entity.pdbx_description
1 polymer ?
#
loop_
_entity_poly.entity_id
_entity_poly.type
_entity_poly.pdbx_seq_one_letter_code
_entity_poly.pdbx_strand_id
1 'polypeptide(L)' 'MENQSQESVTEFDPEYDRLHAEHRDHERRLQALAAKTRLSEEEELEERRLKKEKLVLKDRMEAIARHHRSGVAH' A
#
# COMPACT_ATOMS: atom_id res chain seq x y z
N MET A 1 -15.69 4.63 -15.34
CA MET A 1 -16.50 3.85 -15.40
C MET A 1 -16.20 2.45 -15.36
N GLU A 2 -15.28 2.01 -16.02
CA GLU A 2 -15.01 0.66 -16.13
C GLU A 2 -14.51 0.08 -14.90
N ASN A 3 -14.01 0.88 -14.01
CA ASN A 3 -13.40 0.34 -12.82
C ASN A 3 -14.30 0.27 -11.66
N GLN A 4 -15.58 0.27 -11.91
CA GLN A 4 -16.48 0.37 -10.86
C GLN A 4 -16.43 -0.74 -9.88
N SER A 5 -16.22 -1.96 -10.31
CA SER A 5 -16.20 -3.06 -9.38
C SER A 5 -15.02 -2.99 -8.46
N GLN A 6 -13.89 -2.48 -8.92
CA GLN A 6 -12.79 -2.28 -8.06
C GLN A 6 -13.02 -1.16 -7.13
N GLU A 7 -13.61 -0.12 -7.64
CA GLU A 7 -13.84 1.04 -6.84
C GLU A 7 -14.82 0.80 -5.74
N SER A 8 -15.73 -0.14 -5.93
CA SER A 8 -16.72 -0.35 -4.90
C SER A 8 -16.11 -0.86 -3.61
N VAL A 9 -15.02 -1.58 -3.67
CA VAL A 9 -14.36 -2.01 -2.45
C VAL A 9 -13.77 -0.83 -1.71
N THR A 10 -13.10 0.04 -2.42
CA THR A 10 -12.47 1.18 -1.78
C THR A 10 -13.49 2.24 -1.39
N GLU A 11 -14.58 2.31 -2.11
CA GLU A 11 -15.61 3.27 -1.76
C GLU A 11 -16.20 3.01 -0.40
N PHE A 12 -16.35 1.77 -0.03
CA PHE A 12 -16.95 1.45 1.24
C PHE A 12 -15.95 1.33 2.37
N ASP A 13 -14.70 1.63 2.12
CA ASP A 13 -13.69 1.51 3.17
C ASP A 13 -12.64 2.61 3.04
N PRO A 14 -12.89 3.73 3.71
CA PRO A 14 -11.92 4.84 3.66
C PRO A 14 -10.56 4.45 4.20
N GLU A 15 -10.52 3.50 5.13
CA GLU A 15 -9.24 3.05 5.64
C GLU A 15 -8.44 2.34 4.55
N TYR A 16 -9.11 1.53 3.75
CA TYR A 16 -8.44 0.86 2.64
C TYR A 16 -7.85 1.89 1.67
N ASP A 17 -8.63 2.92 1.36
CA ASP A 17 -8.17 3.95 0.45
C ASP A 17 -6.94 4.66 0.99
N ARG A 18 -6.94 4.96 2.27
CA ARG A 18 -5.82 5.65 2.89
C ARG A 18 -4.58 4.76 2.88
N LEU A 19 -4.75 3.49 3.24
CA LEU A 19 -3.64 2.57 3.24
C LEU A 19 -3.08 2.38 1.84
N HIS A 20 -3.96 2.34 0.85
CA HIS A 20 -3.53 2.18 -0.52
C HIS A 20 -2.71 3.39 -0.97
N ALA A 21 -3.15 4.59 -0.60
CA ALA A 21 -2.40 5.79 -0.95
C ALA A 21 -1.04 5.82 -0.30
N GLU A 22 -0.97 5.42 0.97
CA GLU A 22 0.31 5.36 1.65
C GLU A 22 1.22 4.32 1.03
N HIS A 23 0.65 3.18 0.67
CA HIS A 23 1.43 2.14 0.02
C HIS A 23 2.04 2.64 -1.29
N ARG A 24 1.25 3.37 -2.07
CA ARG A 24 1.75 3.92 -3.33
C ARG A 24 2.83 4.97 -3.10
N ASP A 25 2.67 5.78 -2.07
CA ASP A 25 3.69 6.77 -1.75
C ASP A 25 4.99 6.10 -1.35
N HIS A 26 4.92 5.05 -0.56
CA HIS A 26 6.11 4.30 -0.17
C HIS A 26 6.77 3.67 -1.38
N GLU A 27 5.99 3.12 -2.29
CA GLU A 27 6.54 2.54 -3.50
C GLU A 27 7.24 3.56 -4.36
N ARG A 28 6.63 4.73 -4.48
CA ARG A 28 7.20 5.79 -5.29
C ARG A 28 8.54 6.24 -4.71
N ARG A 29 8.59 6.39 -3.40
CA ARG A 29 9.83 6.77 -2.75
C ARG A 29 10.89 5.68 -2.89
N LEU A 30 10.48 4.43 -2.73
CA LEU A 30 11.42 3.32 -2.89
C LEU A 30 11.98 3.25 -4.30
N GLN A 31 11.16 3.53 -5.29
CA GLN A 31 11.64 3.56 -6.66
C GLN A 31 12.65 4.69 -6.86
N ALA A 32 12.40 5.83 -6.25
CA ALA A 32 13.34 6.93 -6.35
C ALA A 32 14.68 6.56 -5.71
N LEU A 33 14.64 5.87 -4.57
CA LEU A 33 15.88 5.45 -3.93
C LEU A 33 16.59 4.41 -4.76
N ALA A 34 15.84 3.49 -5.36
CA ALA A 34 16.44 2.44 -6.18
C ALA A 34 17.11 2.98 -7.43
N ALA A 35 16.69 4.14 -7.88
CA ALA A 35 17.29 4.74 -9.07
C ALA A 35 18.62 5.42 -8.78
N LYS A 36 18.97 5.59 -7.51
CA LYS A 36 20.22 6.23 -7.16
C LYS A 36 21.37 5.24 -7.27
N THR A 37 22.51 5.75 -7.69
CA THR A 37 23.70 4.92 -7.78
C THR A 37 24.22 4.56 -6.41
N ARG A 38 24.09 5.47 -5.49
CA ARG A 38 24.57 5.30 -4.15
C ARG A 38 23.59 5.88 -3.17
N LEU A 39 23.39 5.21 -2.05
CA LEU A 39 22.54 5.70 -0.98
C LEU A 39 23.40 6.15 0.18
N SER A 40 23.00 7.25 0.81
CA SER A 40 23.62 7.64 2.07
C SER A 40 23.14 6.69 3.16
N GLU A 41 23.76 6.76 4.32
CA GLU A 41 23.33 5.94 5.43
C GLU A 41 21.88 6.21 5.81
N GLU A 42 21.51 7.47 5.78
CA GLU A 42 20.13 7.84 6.08
C GLU A 42 19.18 7.27 5.08
N GLU A 43 19.56 7.30 3.81
CA GLU A 43 18.71 6.74 2.77
C GLU A 43 18.60 5.24 2.87
N GLU A 44 19.68 4.57 3.28
CA GLU A 44 19.61 3.13 3.49
C GLU A 44 18.65 2.77 4.62
N LEU A 45 18.69 3.56 5.69
CA LEU A 45 17.75 3.35 6.78
C LEU A 45 16.32 3.61 6.34
N GLU A 46 16.14 4.66 5.56
CA GLU A 46 14.83 4.99 5.03
C GLU A 46 14.31 3.85 4.16
N GLU A 47 15.17 3.30 3.32
CA GLU A 47 14.77 2.21 2.45
C GLU A 47 14.27 1.02 3.24
N ARG A 48 15.00 0.63 4.28
CA ARG A 48 14.58 -0.49 5.11
C ARG A 48 13.27 -0.21 5.80
N ARG A 49 13.12 0.99 6.33
CA ARG A 49 11.89 1.33 7.02
C ARG A 49 10.71 1.34 6.06
N LEU A 50 10.90 1.90 4.87
CA LEU A 50 9.81 1.94 3.91
C LEU A 50 9.41 0.56 3.44
N LYS A 51 10.37 -0.33 3.25
CA LYS A 51 10.06 -1.70 2.85
C LYS A 51 9.24 -2.41 3.91
N LYS A 52 9.63 -2.22 5.17
CA LYS A 52 8.90 -2.84 6.26
C LYS A 52 7.49 -2.27 6.36
N GLU A 53 7.37 -0.95 6.28
CA GLU A 53 6.06 -0.32 6.37
C GLU A 53 5.17 -0.70 5.20
N LYS A 54 5.77 -0.83 4.03
CA LYS A 54 5.00 -1.23 2.86
C LYS A 54 4.39 -2.61 3.04
N LEU A 55 5.13 -3.52 3.64
CA LEU A 55 4.60 -4.85 3.90
C LEU A 55 3.48 -4.83 4.92
N VAL A 56 3.62 -4.01 5.95
CA VAL A 56 2.57 -3.87 6.94
C VAL A 56 1.31 -3.30 6.30
N LEU A 57 1.47 -2.28 5.46
CA LEU A 57 0.33 -1.70 4.76
C LEU A 57 -0.35 -2.72 3.87
N LYS A 58 0.44 -3.49 3.15
CA LYS A 58 -0.11 -4.49 2.26
C LYS A 58 -0.88 -5.55 3.04
N ASP A 59 -0.34 -5.99 4.17
CA ASP A 59 -1.02 -6.98 4.98
C ASP A 59 -2.35 -6.45 5.50
N ARG A 60 -2.37 -5.18 5.89
CA ARG A 60 -3.61 -4.60 6.38
C ARG A 60 -4.63 -4.46 5.27
N MET A 61 -4.18 -4.05 4.08
CA MET A 61 -5.09 -3.95 2.94
C MET A 61 -5.66 -5.30 2.58
N GLU A 62 -4.84 -6.34 2.62
CA GLU A 62 -5.32 -7.68 2.32
C GLU A 62 -6.31 -8.16 3.36
N ALA A 63 -6.07 -7.85 4.61
CA ALA A 63 -7.00 -8.23 5.67
C ALA A 63 -8.35 -7.54 5.48
N ILE A 64 -8.33 -6.27 5.13
CA ILE A 64 -9.56 -5.54 4.89
C ILE A 64 -10.30 -6.11 3.70
N ALA A 65 -9.59 -6.37 2.61
CA ALA A 65 -10.20 -6.91 1.41
C ALA A 65 -10.79 -8.29 1.68
N ARG A 66 -10.08 -9.10 2.45
CA ARG A 66 -10.55 -10.42 2.79
C ARG A 66 -11.80 -10.36 3.65
N HIS A 67 -11.83 -9.41 4.59
CA HIS A 67 -12.99 -9.23 5.42
C HIS A 67 -14.20 -8.83 4.61
N HIS A 68 -14.03 -7.92 3.68
CA HIS A 68 -15.13 -7.52 2.80
C HIS A 68 -15.62 -8.69 1.97
N ARG A 69 -14.71 -9.48 1.43
CA ARG A 69 -15.11 -10.64 0.65
C ARG A 69 -15.86 -11.65 1.46
N SER A 70 -15.41 -11.88 2.70
CA SER A 70 -16.08 -12.80 3.56
C SER A 70 -17.49 -12.33 3.86
N GLY A 71 -17.65 -11.05 4.11
CA GLY A 71 -18.96 -10.50 4.35
C GLY A 71 -19.87 -10.66 3.18
N VAL A 72 -19.33 -10.47 2.00
CA VAL A 72 -20.13 -10.61 0.80
C VAL A 72 -20.51 -12.06 0.54
N ALA A 73 -19.64 -12.97 0.87
CA ALA A 73 -19.89 -14.37 0.61
C ALA A 73 -21.03 -14.90 1.43
N HIS A 74 -21.37 -14.28 2.51
CA HIS A 74 -22.51 -14.70 3.28
C HIS A 74 -23.78 -14.11 2.73
#